data_31b07b7ea6b32a40f6cb87a69b2a0cac
#
_entry.id   31b07b7ea6b32a40f6cb87a69b2a0cac
#
_cell.length_a   1.000
_cell.length_b   1.000
_cell.length_c   1.000
_cell.angle_alpha   90.00
_cell.angle_beta   90.00
_cell.angle_gamma   90.00
#
_symmetry.space_group_name_H-M   'P 1'
#
loop_
_entity.id
_entity.type
_entity.pdbx_description
1 polymer ?
#
loop_
_entity_poly.entity_id
_entity_poly.type
_entity_poly.pdbx_seq_one_letter_code
_entity_poly.pdbx_strand_id
1 'polypeptide(L)'
;MESAREPLIRIRSVSRRYVRGVDEVHALENVSLAIPAGRFVAFMGPSGSGKSTLMNLVSGIDQPSDGEVLVAGQSLGELDEDELAEWRARHVGLIFQFFNLIPVLDARDNVALPLLLTDLTKAERMRRAETALRVVGLEERVDHYPRTLSGGEQQRVAIARAIVTDPDLIVADEPTGDLDARNAEAILELLRRLKNDFGKTIIMVTHDPRALRFVDHAFHLDKGLLLEGDDAERANRAVQLAAGGGLLSASGDGTHAGTAS
;
A
#
# COMPACT_ATOMS: atom_id res chain seq x y z
N MET A 1 5.10 -8.91 -31.10
CA MET A 1 4.42 -7.64 -30.75
C MET A 1 3.53 -7.94 -29.56
N GLU A 2 3.99 -7.59 -28.37
CA GLU A 2 3.21 -7.70 -27.14
C GLU A 2 2.08 -6.65 -27.25
N SER A 3 0.84 -7.13 -27.38
CA SER A 3 -0.34 -6.26 -27.35
C SER A 3 -0.23 -5.42 -26.09
N ALA A 4 -0.08 -4.12 -26.23
CA ALA A 4 -0.05 -3.19 -25.09
C ALA A 4 -1.38 -3.35 -24.35
N ARG A 5 -1.38 -4.20 -23.31
CA ARG A 5 -2.55 -4.32 -22.40
C ARG A 5 -2.80 -2.93 -21.81
N GLU A 6 -4.05 -2.51 -21.82
CA GLU A 6 -4.41 -1.25 -21.16
C GLU A 6 -3.92 -1.26 -19.71
N PRO A 7 -3.37 -0.13 -19.22
CA PRO A 7 -2.95 -0.04 -17.84
C PRO A 7 -4.14 -0.21 -16.90
N LEU A 8 -3.94 -0.91 -15.79
CA LEU A 8 -4.98 -1.05 -14.77
C LEU A 8 -5.35 0.31 -14.19
N ILE A 9 -4.35 1.19 -14.02
CA ILE A 9 -4.55 2.53 -13.49
C ILE A 9 -4.01 3.53 -14.51
N ARG A 10 -4.82 4.54 -14.83
CA ARG A 10 -4.43 5.67 -15.67
C ARG A 10 -4.89 6.96 -15.02
N ILE A 11 -3.94 7.85 -14.76
CA ILE A 11 -4.16 9.18 -14.20
C ILE A 11 -3.76 10.18 -15.30
N ARG A 12 -4.66 11.13 -15.60
CA ARG A 12 -4.47 12.13 -16.65
C ARG A 12 -4.68 13.51 -16.10
N SER A 13 -3.62 14.31 -16.03
CA SER A 13 -3.62 15.72 -15.62
C SER A 13 -4.42 15.98 -14.34
N VAL A 14 -4.29 15.09 -13.35
CA VAL A 14 -5.07 15.14 -12.12
C VAL A 14 -4.52 16.20 -11.19
N SER A 15 -5.42 17.07 -10.73
CA SER A 15 -5.17 18.01 -9.63
C SER A 15 -6.15 17.76 -8.50
N ARG A 16 -5.70 17.96 -7.24
CA ARG A 16 -6.57 17.89 -6.06
C ARG A 16 -6.31 19.07 -5.15
N ARG A 17 -7.37 19.83 -4.88
CA ARG A 17 -7.39 21.01 -4.01
C ARG A 17 -8.35 20.79 -2.84
N TYR A 18 -7.92 21.20 -1.67
CA TYR A 18 -8.75 21.20 -0.46
C TYR A 18 -8.94 22.63 0.03
N VAL A 19 -10.17 23.02 0.31
CA VAL A 19 -10.51 24.32 0.85
C VAL A 19 -10.60 24.23 2.38
N ARG A 20 -9.79 25.02 3.08
CA ARG A 20 -9.85 25.18 4.56
C ARG A 20 -10.13 26.64 4.91
N GLY A 21 -11.39 26.96 5.11
CA GLY A 21 -11.81 28.35 5.33
C GLY A 21 -11.55 29.20 4.11
N VAL A 22 -10.61 30.16 4.20
CA VAL A 22 -10.19 31.02 3.08
C VAL A 22 -8.96 30.51 2.34
N ASP A 23 -8.29 29.51 2.88
CA ASP A 23 -7.05 28.97 2.31
C ASP A 23 -7.36 27.79 1.39
N GLU A 24 -6.69 27.74 0.23
CA GLU A 24 -6.71 26.62 -0.70
C GLU A 24 -5.37 25.89 -0.63
N VAL A 25 -5.42 24.57 -0.37
CA VAL A 25 -4.24 23.70 -0.33
C VAL A 25 -4.22 22.84 -1.57
N HIS A 26 -3.22 23.01 -2.43
CA HIS A 26 -2.96 22.20 -3.61
C HIS A 26 -2.22 20.93 -3.17
N ALA A 27 -2.94 19.83 -3.05
CA ALA A 27 -2.36 18.55 -2.62
C ALA A 27 -1.73 17.78 -3.79
N LEU A 28 -2.29 17.94 -5.01
CA LEU A 28 -1.73 17.41 -6.27
C LEU A 28 -1.93 18.44 -7.36
N GLU A 29 -0.95 18.54 -8.28
CA GLU A 29 -0.97 19.47 -9.39
C GLU A 29 -0.55 18.77 -10.70
N ASN A 30 -1.50 18.65 -11.63
CA ASN A 30 -1.30 18.13 -13.00
C ASN A 30 -0.54 16.79 -13.06
N VAL A 31 -0.84 15.84 -12.15
CA VAL A 31 -0.20 14.53 -12.11
C VAL A 31 -0.72 13.64 -13.23
N SER A 32 0.20 13.04 -13.99
CA SER A 32 -0.13 12.05 -15.02
C SER A 32 0.77 10.82 -14.87
N LEU A 33 0.18 9.63 -14.81
CA LEU A 33 0.92 8.36 -14.77
C LEU A 33 0.04 7.19 -15.24
N ALA A 34 0.69 6.07 -15.56
CA ALA A 34 0.01 4.83 -15.89
C ALA A 34 0.69 3.64 -15.21
N ILE A 35 -0.10 2.75 -14.61
CA ILE A 35 0.39 1.54 -13.94
C ILE A 35 -0.23 0.32 -14.61
N PRO A 36 0.57 -0.54 -15.26
CA PRO A 36 0.09 -1.79 -15.83
C PRO A 36 -0.44 -2.76 -14.76
N ALA A 37 -1.37 -3.63 -15.14
CA ALA A 37 -1.81 -4.72 -14.28
C ALA A 37 -0.66 -5.63 -13.86
N GLY A 38 -0.72 -6.16 -12.63
CA GLY A 38 0.28 -7.07 -12.08
C GLY A 38 1.61 -6.41 -11.72
N ARG A 39 1.62 -5.10 -11.47
CA ARG A 39 2.80 -4.37 -10.99
C ARG A 39 2.70 -4.06 -9.51
N PHE A 40 3.84 -4.09 -8.84
CA PHE A 40 4.00 -3.59 -7.48
C PHE A 40 4.78 -2.27 -7.54
N VAL A 41 4.14 -1.17 -7.22
CA VAL A 41 4.74 0.16 -7.27
C VAL A 41 4.71 0.86 -5.91
N ALA A 42 5.69 1.72 -5.65
CA ALA A 42 5.73 2.56 -4.46
C ALA A 42 5.58 4.03 -4.83
N PHE A 43 4.78 4.77 -4.05
CA PHE A 43 4.80 6.22 -4.01
C PHE A 43 5.66 6.68 -2.84
N MET A 44 6.72 7.41 -3.13
CA MET A 44 7.71 7.89 -2.16
C MET A 44 7.77 9.42 -2.17
N GLY A 45 8.30 9.99 -1.10
CA GLY A 45 8.46 11.44 -0.95
C GLY A 45 8.28 11.89 0.49
N PRO A 46 8.57 13.16 0.81
CA PRO A 46 8.44 13.72 2.15
C PRO A 46 6.99 13.75 2.63
N SER A 47 6.78 13.95 3.93
CA SER A 47 5.43 14.17 4.47
C SER A 47 4.79 15.40 3.82
N GLY A 48 3.49 15.30 3.49
CA GLY A 48 2.75 16.37 2.82
C GLY A 48 3.01 16.49 1.30
N SER A 49 3.73 15.55 0.67
CA SER A 49 4.00 15.60 -0.78
C SER A 49 2.82 15.17 -1.67
N GLY A 50 1.68 14.75 -1.11
CA GLY A 50 0.50 14.34 -1.88
C GLY A 50 0.31 12.82 -2.05
N LYS A 51 1.19 11.97 -1.50
CA LYS A 51 1.12 10.50 -1.65
C LYS A 51 -0.20 9.90 -1.21
N SER A 52 -0.64 10.20 0.01
CA SER A 52 -1.92 9.70 0.55
C SER A 52 -3.11 10.27 -0.23
N THR A 53 -3.02 11.50 -0.74
CA THR A 53 -4.04 12.06 -1.64
C THR A 53 -4.12 11.25 -2.93
N LEU A 54 -2.98 11.00 -3.59
CA LEU A 54 -2.94 10.20 -4.81
C LEU A 54 -3.46 8.77 -4.58
N MET A 55 -3.08 8.16 -3.45
CA MET A 55 -3.59 6.87 -3.01
C MET A 55 -5.11 6.89 -2.83
N ASN A 56 -5.66 7.91 -2.19
CA ASN A 56 -7.11 8.04 -1.98
C ASN A 56 -7.87 8.20 -3.29
N LEU A 57 -7.31 8.93 -4.27
CA LEU A 57 -7.92 9.07 -5.59
C LEU A 57 -7.98 7.73 -6.35
N VAL A 58 -6.88 6.97 -6.37
CA VAL A 58 -6.84 5.68 -7.09
C VAL A 58 -7.63 4.57 -6.40
N SER A 59 -7.89 4.71 -5.10
CA SER A 59 -8.73 3.78 -4.34
C SER A 59 -10.21 4.17 -4.32
N GLY A 60 -10.60 5.29 -4.93
CA GLY A 60 -11.98 5.78 -4.91
C GLY A 60 -12.46 6.23 -3.51
N ILE A 61 -11.54 6.62 -2.63
CA ILE A 61 -11.87 7.21 -1.32
C ILE A 61 -12.16 8.71 -1.49
N ASP A 62 -11.48 9.34 -2.46
CA ASP A 62 -11.62 10.76 -2.78
C ASP A 62 -11.75 10.94 -4.30
N GLN A 63 -12.18 12.12 -4.75
CA GLN A 63 -12.34 12.44 -6.16
C GLN A 63 -11.37 13.57 -6.57
N PRO A 64 -10.89 13.60 -7.83
CA PRO A 64 -10.03 14.68 -8.31
C PRO A 64 -10.81 16.00 -8.41
N SER A 65 -10.12 17.14 -8.22
CA SER A 65 -10.68 18.46 -8.52
C SER A 65 -10.68 18.75 -10.02
N ASP A 66 -9.66 18.26 -10.73
CA ASP A 66 -9.51 18.33 -12.18
C ASP A 66 -8.81 17.09 -12.70
N GLY A 67 -8.99 16.78 -13.98
CA GLY A 67 -8.38 15.63 -14.65
C GLY A 67 -9.20 14.35 -14.49
N GLU A 68 -8.61 13.21 -14.81
CA GLU A 68 -9.31 11.92 -14.90
C GLU A 68 -8.51 10.82 -14.20
N VAL A 69 -9.21 10.00 -13.39
CA VAL A 69 -8.68 8.78 -12.76
C VAL A 69 -9.47 7.59 -13.29
N LEU A 70 -8.81 6.73 -14.09
CA LEU A 70 -9.37 5.46 -14.54
C LEU A 70 -8.69 4.32 -13.81
N VAL A 71 -9.49 3.40 -13.26
CA VAL A 71 -9.01 2.18 -12.63
C VAL A 71 -9.84 1.00 -13.13
N ALA A 72 -9.20 -0.05 -13.61
CA ALA A 72 -9.86 -1.22 -14.22
C ALA A 72 -10.85 -0.83 -15.33
N GLY A 73 -10.54 0.21 -16.10
CA GLY A 73 -11.38 0.73 -17.18
C GLY A 73 -12.56 1.60 -16.74
N GLN A 74 -12.77 1.81 -15.43
CA GLN A 74 -13.81 2.68 -14.87
C GLN A 74 -13.26 4.08 -14.56
N SER A 75 -13.93 5.12 -15.03
CA SER A 75 -13.68 6.51 -14.62
C SER A 75 -14.30 6.74 -13.23
N LEU A 76 -13.43 6.97 -12.22
CA LEU A 76 -13.91 7.11 -10.84
C LEU A 76 -14.57 8.46 -10.57
N GLY A 77 -14.23 9.49 -11.34
CA GLY A 77 -14.84 10.82 -11.23
C GLY A 77 -16.28 10.89 -11.75
N GLU A 78 -16.77 9.88 -12.47
CA GLU A 78 -18.13 9.79 -12.99
C GLU A 78 -19.10 9.07 -12.05
N LEU A 79 -18.58 8.39 -11.02
CA LEU A 79 -19.36 7.63 -10.04
C LEU A 79 -19.81 8.55 -8.90
N ASP A 80 -21.03 8.34 -8.43
CA ASP A 80 -21.49 8.95 -7.18
C ASP A 80 -20.89 8.23 -5.95
N GLU A 81 -21.20 8.73 -4.73
CA GLU A 81 -20.61 8.17 -3.50
C GLU A 81 -20.99 6.71 -3.24
N ASP A 82 -22.21 6.31 -3.54
CA ASP A 82 -22.70 4.94 -3.37
C ASP A 82 -22.06 4.01 -4.41
N GLU A 83 -22.03 4.43 -5.66
CA GLU A 83 -21.37 3.71 -6.76
C GLU A 83 -19.87 3.53 -6.50
N LEU A 84 -19.17 4.58 -5.99
CA LEU A 84 -17.78 4.50 -5.58
C LEU A 84 -17.57 3.50 -4.43
N ALA A 85 -18.48 3.47 -3.46
CA ALA A 85 -18.40 2.53 -2.35
C ALA A 85 -18.56 1.07 -2.81
N GLU A 86 -19.53 0.80 -3.71
CA GLU A 86 -19.72 -0.51 -4.31
C GLU A 86 -18.53 -0.93 -5.19
N TRP A 87 -18.04 -0.02 -6.02
CA TRP A 87 -16.88 -0.26 -6.87
C TRP A 87 -15.65 -0.59 -6.02
N ARG A 88 -15.36 0.22 -4.98
CA ARG A 88 -14.25 0.01 -4.06
C ARG A 88 -14.33 -1.33 -3.34
N ALA A 89 -15.51 -1.71 -2.85
CA ALA A 89 -15.71 -2.98 -2.17
C ALA A 89 -15.36 -4.21 -3.04
N ARG A 90 -15.49 -4.09 -4.37
CA ARG A 90 -15.21 -5.17 -5.32
C ARG A 90 -13.77 -5.16 -5.83
N HIS A 91 -13.19 -3.98 -6.06
CA HIS A 91 -11.95 -3.83 -6.83
C HIS A 91 -10.74 -3.47 -5.98
N VAL A 92 -10.91 -3.02 -4.72
CA VAL A 92 -9.82 -2.47 -3.91
C VAL A 92 -9.70 -3.17 -2.57
N GLY A 93 -8.51 -3.69 -2.28
CA GLY A 93 -8.12 -4.15 -0.95
C GLY A 93 -7.26 -3.09 -0.26
N LEU A 94 -7.66 -2.63 0.94
CA LEU A 94 -6.97 -1.59 1.68
C LEU A 94 -6.16 -2.18 2.83
N ILE A 95 -4.89 -1.78 2.94
CA ILE A 95 -3.97 -2.12 4.02
C ILE A 95 -3.50 -0.81 4.66
N PHE A 96 -3.61 -0.71 5.98
CA PHE A 96 -3.28 0.50 6.74
C PHE A 96 -2.08 0.27 7.65
N GLN A 97 -1.40 1.34 8.04
CA GLN A 97 -0.28 1.33 8.98
C GLN A 97 -0.68 0.71 10.34
N PHE A 98 -1.78 1.17 10.93
CA PHE A 98 -2.26 0.73 12.26
C PHE A 98 -3.19 -0.48 12.22
N PHE A 99 -3.08 -1.35 11.20
CA PHE A 99 -3.82 -2.59 11.00
C PHE A 99 -5.34 -2.42 10.95
N ASN A 100 -5.94 -1.52 11.72
CA ASN A 100 -7.37 -1.23 11.81
C ASN A 100 -8.22 -2.51 12.00
N LEU A 101 -7.74 -3.43 12.86
CA LEU A 101 -8.49 -4.60 13.25
C LEU A 101 -9.53 -4.24 14.32
N ILE A 102 -10.69 -4.88 14.26
CA ILE A 102 -11.74 -4.73 15.27
C ILE A 102 -11.37 -5.59 16.48
N PRO A 103 -11.10 -5.00 17.66
CA PRO A 103 -10.49 -5.73 18.78
C PRO A 103 -11.37 -6.84 19.40
N VAL A 104 -12.68 -6.75 19.21
CA VAL A 104 -13.67 -7.72 19.73
C VAL A 104 -13.95 -8.87 18.78
N LEU A 105 -13.38 -8.86 17.58
CA LEU A 105 -13.45 -9.91 16.57
C LEU A 105 -12.14 -10.70 16.55
N ASP A 106 -12.22 -12.00 16.33
CA ASP A 106 -11.04 -12.82 16.06
C ASP A 106 -10.45 -12.54 14.67
N ALA A 107 -9.36 -13.21 14.30
CA ALA A 107 -8.69 -13.02 13.03
C ALA A 107 -9.58 -13.38 11.84
N ARG A 108 -10.31 -14.49 11.93
CA ARG A 108 -11.23 -14.95 10.87
C ARG A 108 -12.38 -13.97 10.68
N ASP A 109 -13.01 -13.53 11.76
CA ASP A 109 -14.12 -12.58 11.69
C ASP A 109 -13.66 -11.21 11.15
N ASN A 110 -12.47 -10.72 11.56
CA ASN A 110 -11.86 -9.52 10.97
C ASN A 110 -11.65 -9.64 9.46
N VAL A 111 -11.16 -10.79 9.00
CA VAL A 111 -10.93 -11.04 7.57
C VAL A 111 -12.26 -11.17 6.81
N ALA A 112 -13.29 -11.70 7.43
CA ALA A 112 -14.61 -11.89 6.82
C ALA A 112 -15.41 -10.58 6.63
N LEU A 113 -15.02 -9.48 7.28
CA LEU A 113 -15.80 -8.21 7.27
C LEU A 113 -16.15 -7.70 5.85
N PRO A 114 -15.21 -7.62 4.89
CA PRO A 114 -15.55 -7.14 3.54
C PRO A 114 -16.58 -8.03 2.83
N LEU A 115 -16.61 -9.32 3.16
CA LEU A 115 -17.54 -10.27 2.57
C LEU A 115 -18.99 -10.10 3.04
N LEU A 116 -19.24 -9.28 4.07
CA LEU A 116 -20.61 -8.94 4.50
C LEU A 116 -21.39 -8.15 3.44
N LEU A 117 -20.68 -7.50 2.51
CA LEU A 117 -21.27 -6.77 1.37
C LEU A 117 -21.54 -7.67 0.15
N THR A 118 -21.43 -9.00 0.31
CA THR A 118 -21.64 -9.97 -0.76
C THR A 118 -22.83 -10.88 -0.45
N ASP A 119 -23.36 -11.55 -1.47
CA ASP A 119 -24.48 -12.52 -1.32
C ASP A 119 -24.02 -13.88 -0.75
N LEU A 120 -22.78 -13.99 -0.27
CA LEU A 120 -22.24 -15.22 0.28
C LEU A 120 -22.91 -15.60 1.60
N THR A 121 -23.18 -16.88 1.78
CA THR A 121 -23.62 -17.43 3.08
C THR A 121 -22.53 -17.26 4.14
N LYS A 122 -22.93 -17.25 5.42
CA LYS A 122 -21.97 -17.20 6.52
C LYS A 122 -20.88 -18.27 6.40
N ALA A 123 -21.26 -19.50 6.08
CA ALA A 123 -20.31 -20.61 5.94
C ALA A 123 -19.30 -20.37 4.80
N GLU A 124 -19.71 -19.78 3.68
CA GLU A 124 -18.82 -19.44 2.58
C GLU A 124 -17.87 -18.29 2.95
N ARG A 125 -18.39 -17.25 3.62
CA ARG A 125 -17.54 -16.16 4.13
C ARG A 125 -16.44 -16.67 5.05
N MET A 126 -16.76 -17.54 6.01
CA MET A 126 -15.79 -18.14 6.92
C MET A 126 -14.72 -18.95 6.19
N ARG A 127 -15.12 -19.81 5.22
CA ARG A 127 -14.17 -20.59 4.40
C ARG A 127 -13.24 -19.69 3.59
N ARG A 128 -13.75 -18.60 3.01
CA ARG A 128 -12.91 -17.63 2.27
C ARG A 128 -11.94 -16.92 3.22
N ALA A 129 -12.38 -16.50 4.39
CA ALA A 129 -11.54 -15.87 5.41
C ALA A 129 -10.41 -16.81 5.86
N GLU A 130 -10.70 -18.09 6.15
CA GLU A 130 -9.70 -19.09 6.49
C GLU A 130 -8.71 -19.34 5.34
N THR A 131 -9.17 -19.32 4.09
CA THR A 131 -8.30 -19.44 2.92
C THR A 131 -7.36 -18.24 2.82
N ALA A 132 -7.87 -17.02 3.03
CA ALA A 132 -7.05 -15.80 3.01
C ALA A 132 -6.02 -15.81 4.14
N LEU A 133 -6.40 -16.26 5.36
CA LEU A 133 -5.48 -16.43 6.48
C LEU A 133 -4.36 -17.44 6.17
N ARG A 134 -4.67 -18.53 5.48
CA ARG A 134 -3.67 -19.50 5.03
C ARG A 134 -2.69 -18.91 4.01
N VAL A 135 -3.17 -18.08 3.08
CA VAL A 135 -2.32 -17.39 2.09
C VAL A 135 -1.26 -16.54 2.78
N VAL A 136 -1.60 -15.92 3.92
CA VAL A 136 -0.67 -15.09 4.69
C VAL A 136 0.09 -15.86 5.78
N GLY A 137 -0.10 -17.20 5.89
CA GLY A 137 0.59 -18.07 6.85
C GLY A 137 0.08 -17.94 8.29
N LEU A 138 -1.25 -17.81 8.47
CA LEU A 138 -1.92 -17.67 9.77
C LEU A 138 -3.02 -18.71 9.96
N GLU A 139 -2.90 -19.89 9.35
CA GLU A 139 -3.87 -20.99 9.47
C GLU A 139 -4.08 -21.48 10.91
N GLU A 140 -3.07 -21.34 11.77
CA GLU A 140 -3.14 -21.73 13.18
C GLU A 140 -3.58 -20.55 14.09
N ARG A 141 -3.89 -19.39 13.52
CA ARG A 141 -4.25 -18.16 14.25
C ARG A 141 -5.69 -17.70 14.00
N VAL A 142 -6.51 -18.51 13.36
CA VAL A 142 -7.87 -18.15 12.89
C VAL A 142 -8.78 -17.64 14.00
N ASP A 143 -8.70 -18.22 15.20
CA ASP A 143 -9.52 -17.89 16.37
C ASP A 143 -8.81 -16.92 17.35
N HIS A 144 -7.65 -16.35 16.97
CA HIS A 144 -6.91 -15.42 17.83
C HIS A 144 -7.46 -14.00 17.70
N TYR A 145 -7.57 -13.33 18.84
CA TYR A 145 -7.97 -11.91 18.91
C TYR A 145 -6.75 -11.00 18.66
N PRO A 146 -6.94 -9.78 18.14
CA PRO A 146 -5.83 -8.85 17.88
C PRO A 146 -4.86 -8.68 19.06
N ARG A 147 -5.35 -8.60 20.29
CA ARG A 147 -4.54 -8.46 21.50
C ARG A 147 -3.58 -9.62 21.77
N THR A 148 -3.81 -10.79 21.18
CA THR A 148 -2.98 -12.00 21.34
C THR A 148 -2.06 -12.25 20.15
N LEU A 149 -2.08 -11.37 19.14
CA LEU A 149 -1.26 -11.43 17.97
C LEU A 149 -0.11 -10.40 18.05
N SER A 150 1.08 -10.79 17.57
CA SER A 150 2.18 -9.85 17.37
C SER A 150 1.83 -8.81 16.30
N GLY A 151 2.56 -7.67 16.25
CA GLY A 151 2.33 -6.64 15.22
C GLY A 151 2.44 -7.19 13.80
N GLY A 152 3.41 -8.06 13.52
CA GLY A 152 3.53 -8.72 12.22
C GLY A 152 2.37 -9.67 11.90
N GLU A 153 1.83 -10.40 12.89
CA GLU A 153 0.64 -11.23 12.71
C GLU A 153 -0.60 -10.37 12.49
N GLN A 154 -0.78 -9.27 13.24
CA GLN A 154 -1.88 -8.33 13.03
C GLN A 154 -1.86 -7.73 11.61
N GLN A 155 -0.68 -7.35 11.11
CA GLN A 155 -0.54 -6.86 9.74
C GLN A 155 -0.87 -7.94 8.71
N ARG A 156 -0.49 -9.19 8.93
CA ARG A 156 -0.89 -10.32 8.07
C ARG A 156 -2.41 -10.54 8.08
N VAL A 157 -3.09 -10.38 9.22
CA VAL A 157 -4.57 -10.39 9.28
C VAL A 157 -5.16 -9.25 8.45
N ALA A 158 -4.62 -8.03 8.56
CA ALA A 158 -5.05 -6.89 7.76
C ALA A 158 -4.84 -7.13 6.24
N ILE A 159 -3.73 -7.77 5.85
CA ILE A 159 -3.48 -8.17 4.46
C ILE A 159 -4.47 -9.25 4.02
N ALA A 160 -4.74 -10.26 4.85
CA ALA A 160 -5.74 -11.29 4.55
C ALA A 160 -7.13 -10.68 4.34
N ARG A 161 -7.51 -9.71 5.16
CA ARG A 161 -8.76 -8.93 5.01
C ARG A 161 -8.77 -8.16 3.69
N ALA A 162 -7.66 -7.57 3.30
CA ALA A 162 -7.57 -6.81 2.04
C ALA A 162 -7.71 -7.70 0.80
N ILE A 163 -7.28 -8.97 0.85
CA ILE A 163 -7.33 -9.88 -0.31
C ILE A 163 -8.54 -10.81 -0.35
N VAL A 164 -9.38 -10.84 0.69
CA VAL A 164 -10.47 -11.84 0.85
C VAL A 164 -11.56 -11.73 -0.21
N THR A 165 -11.77 -10.53 -0.78
CA THR A 165 -12.70 -10.26 -1.90
C THR A 165 -12.08 -10.57 -3.26
N ASP A 166 -10.81 -10.96 -3.31
CA ASP A 166 -10.02 -11.17 -4.53
C ASP A 166 -9.89 -9.91 -5.42
N PRO A 167 -9.54 -8.72 -4.86
CA PRO A 167 -9.54 -7.47 -5.59
C PRO A 167 -8.46 -7.43 -6.68
N ASP A 168 -8.65 -6.58 -7.72
CA ASP A 168 -7.66 -6.33 -8.76
C ASP A 168 -6.50 -5.46 -8.26
N LEU A 169 -6.80 -4.53 -7.33
CA LEU A 169 -5.89 -3.54 -6.79
C LEU A 169 -5.77 -3.68 -5.27
N ILE A 170 -4.54 -3.77 -4.78
CA ILE A 170 -4.21 -3.65 -3.36
C ILE A 170 -3.54 -2.30 -3.14
N VAL A 171 -4.05 -1.53 -2.18
CA VAL A 171 -3.52 -0.22 -1.81
C VAL A 171 -3.06 -0.27 -0.37
N ALA A 172 -1.78 0.01 -0.13
CA ALA A 172 -1.13 -0.11 1.17
C ALA A 172 -0.55 1.24 1.63
N ASP A 173 -1.08 1.77 2.73
CA ASP A 173 -0.59 3.01 3.34
C ASP A 173 0.36 2.66 4.48
N GLU A 174 1.67 2.92 4.28
CA GLU A 174 2.77 2.66 5.23
C GLU A 174 2.69 1.26 5.88
N PRO A 175 2.57 0.16 5.09
CA PRO A 175 2.22 -1.17 5.62
C PRO A 175 3.27 -1.76 6.56
N THR A 176 4.43 -1.14 6.67
CA THR A 176 5.56 -1.57 7.50
C THR A 176 5.95 -0.58 8.59
N GLY A 177 5.23 0.56 8.70
CA GLY A 177 5.62 1.69 9.54
C GLY A 177 5.74 1.36 11.04
N ASP A 178 4.89 0.48 11.56
CA ASP A 178 4.87 0.09 12.98
C ASP A 178 5.56 -1.27 13.27
N LEU A 179 6.36 -1.78 12.31
CA LEU A 179 6.99 -3.09 12.41
C LEU A 179 8.51 -2.98 12.59
N ASP A 180 9.08 -3.90 13.35
CA ASP A 180 10.52 -4.10 13.37
C ASP A 180 11.05 -4.52 11.98
N ALA A 181 12.36 -4.42 11.78
CA ALA A 181 13.00 -4.65 10.49
C ALA A 181 12.71 -6.04 9.89
N ARG A 182 12.67 -7.08 10.73
CA ARG A 182 12.42 -8.47 10.31
C ARG A 182 10.98 -8.66 9.86
N ASN A 183 10.02 -8.16 10.65
CA ASN A 183 8.60 -8.23 10.31
C ASN A 183 8.30 -7.36 9.08
N ALA A 184 8.89 -6.17 8.97
CA ALA A 184 8.76 -5.30 7.81
C ALA A 184 9.20 -6.00 6.51
N GLU A 185 10.38 -6.66 6.51
CA GLU A 185 10.85 -7.40 5.35
C GLU A 185 9.94 -8.57 4.98
N ALA A 186 9.42 -9.30 5.99
CA ALA A 186 8.48 -10.40 5.79
C ALA A 186 7.14 -9.92 5.19
N ILE A 187 6.66 -8.73 5.54
CA ILE A 187 5.46 -8.12 4.94
C ILE A 187 5.72 -7.68 3.49
N LEU A 188 6.85 -7.04 3.21
CA LEU A 188 7.21 -6.65 1.83
C LEU A 188 7.34 -7.88 0.92
N GLU A 189 7.95 -8.96 1.41
CA GLU A 189 8.04 -10.23 0.67
C GLU A 189 6.66 -10.85 0.45
N LEU A 190 5.76 -10.81 1.44
CA LEU A 190 4.38 -11.28 1.28
C LEU A 190 3.65 -10.48 0.19
N LEU A 191 3.76 -9.15 0.17
CA LEU A 191 3.18 -8.30 -0.87
C LEU A 191 3.75 -8.66 -2.25
N ARG A 192 5.08 -8.86 -2.36
CA ARG A 192 5.74 -9.29 -3.60
C ARG A 192 5.22 -10.65 -4.08
N ARG A 193 4.99 -11.61 -3.17
CA ARG A 193 4.38 -12.90 -3.51
C ARG A 193 2.93 -12.74 -3.99
N LEU A 194 2.12 -11.89 -3.37
CA LEU A 194 0.75 -11.62 -3.84
C LEU A 194 0.75 -11.08 -5.28
N LYS A 195 1.71 -10.22 -5.63
CA LYS A 195 1.90 -9.76 -7.01
C LYS A 195 2.34 -10.89 -7.94
N ASN A 196 3.37 -11.68 -7.57
CA ASN A 196 3.97 -12.68 -8.45
C ASN A 196 3.09 -13.91 -8.63
N ASP A 197 2.53 -14.45 -7.54
CA ASP A 197 1.83 -15.73 -7.53
C ASP A 197 0.34 -15.58 -7.86
N PHE A 198 -0.25 -14.42 -7.54
CA PHE A 198 -1.69 -14.16 -7.73
C PHE A 198 -1.98 -13.04 -8.73
N GLY A 199 -0.92 -12.45 -9.36
CA GLY A 199 -1.08 -11.42 -10.39
C GLY A 199 -1.66 -10.09 -9.90
N LYS A 200 -1.64 -9.82 -8.57
CA LYS A 200 -2.23 -8.62 -8.00
C LYS A 200 -1.44 -7.37 -8.38
N THR A 201 -2.14 -6.28 -8.63
CA THR A 201 -1.53 -4.95 -8.75
C THR A 201 -1.48 -4.33 -7.38
N ILE A 202 -0.32 -3.80 -6.99
CA ILE A 202 -0.11 -3.27 -5.64
C ILE A 202 0.44 -1.85 -5.75
N ILE A 203 -0.21 -0.93 -5.06
CA ILE A 203 0.30 0.42 -4.79
C ILE A 203 0.64 0.51 -3.31
N MET A 204 1.83 0.97 -2.99
CA MET A 204 2.25 1.21 -1.63
C MET A 204 2.71 2.66 -1.46
N VAL A 205 2.20 3.34 -0.47
CA VAL A 205 2.77 4.60 0.03
C VAL A 205 3.78 4.25 1.12
N THR A 206 5.00 4.74 1.01
CA THR A 206 6.01 4.52 2.04
C THR A 206 7.14 5.54 1.97
N HIS A 207 7.79 5.75 3.10
CA HIS A 207 9.07 6.45 3.19
C HIS A 207 10.23 5.49 3.50
N ASP A 208 9.95 4.18 3.64
CA ASP A 208 10.96 3.15 3.93
C ASP A 208 11.79 2.82 2.67
N PRO A 209 13.10 3.13 2.66
CA PRO A 209 13.96 2.84 1.52
C PRO A 209 14.14 1.35 1.23
N ARG A 210 13.88 0.47 2.20
CA ARG A 210 13.94 -0.99 2.02
C ARG A 210 12.93 -1.47 0.99
N ALA A 211 11.81 -0.76 0.84
CA ALA A 211 10.76 -1.07 -0.12
C ALA A 211 11.25 -1.13 -1.57
N LEU A 212 12.26 -0.33 -1.94
CA LEU A 212 12.81 -0.28 -3.29
C LEU A 212 13.31 -1.63 -3.83
N ARG A 213 13.67 -2.57 -2.94
CA ARG A 213 14.12 -3.92 -3.33
C ARG A 213 12.97 -4.87 -3.70
N PHE A 214 11.74 -4.49 -3.39
CA PHE A 214 10.55 -5.34 -3.54
C PHE A 214 9.60 -4.86 -4.62
N VAL A 215 9.68 -3.58 -5.01
CA VAL A 215 8.81 -2.97 -6.00
C VAL A 215 9.38 -3.02 -7.41
N ASP A 216 8.52 -3.03 -8.42
CA ASP A 216 8.91 -2.95 -9.82
C ASP A 216 9.31 -1.51 -10.22
N HIS A 217 8.69 -0.51 -9.57
CA HIS A 217 8.93 0.90 -9.85
C HIS A 217 8.61 1.76 -8.62
N ALA A 218 9.35 2.85 -8.44
CA ALA A 218 9.06 3.86 -7.43
C ALA A 218 8.80 5.21 -8.09
N PHE A 219 7.64 5.77 -7.81
CA PHE A 219 7.26 7.13 -8.17
C PHE A 219 7.59 8.07 -7.01
N HIS A 220 8.19 9.20 -7.31
CA HIS A 220 8.51 10.21 -6.31
C HIS A 220 7.61 11.42 -6.45
N LEU A 221 6.98 11.81 -5.33
CA LEU A 221 6.18 13.03 -5.25
C LEU A 221 6.90 14.06 -4.37
N ASP A 222 6.91 15.30 -4.82
CA ASP A 222 7.32 16.46 -4.03
C ASP A 222 6.33 17.61 -4.24
N LYS A 223 5.78 18.13 -3.15
CA LYS A 223 4.83 19.27 -3.15
C LYS A 223 3.69 19.14 -4.15
N GLY A 224 3.11 17.95 -4.26
CA GLY A 224 1.99 17.67 -5.16
C GLY A 224 2.37 17.38 -6.61
N LEU A 225 3.66 17.41 -6.95
CA LEU A 225 4.17 17.14 -8.28
C LEU A 225 4.80 15.74 -8.36
N LEU A 226 4.60 15.06 -9.47
CA LEU A 226 5.32 13.84 -9.80
C LEU A 226 6.70 14.20 -10.33
N LEU A 227 7.77 13.67 -9.72
CA LEU A 227 9.13 13.87 -10.22
C LEU A 227 9.41 12.96 -11.42
N GLU A 228 10.00 13.49 -12.47
CA GLU A 228 10.33 12.78 -13.71
C GLU A 228 11.82 12.91 -14.05
N GLY A 229 12.32 12.04 -14.94
CA GLY A 229 13.67 12.11 -15.48
C GLY A 229 14.77 12.13 -14.41
N ASP A 230 15.72 13.06 -14.55
CA ASP A 230 16.89 13.19 -13.67
C ASP A 230 16.53 13.42 -12.20
N ASP A 231 15.42 14.11 -11.91
CA ASP A 231 14.98 14.38 -10.55
C ASP A 231 14.44 13.11 -9.87
N ALA A 232 13.70 12.27 -10.59
CA ALA A 232 13.28 10.96 -10.11
C ALA A 232 14.49 10.03 -9.89
N GLU A 233 15.48 10.03 -10.77
CA GLU A 233 16.72 9.26 -10.61
C GLU A 233 17.55 9.73 -9.41
N ARG A 234 17.65 11.05 -9.19
CA ARG A 234 18.31 11.62 -8.01
C ARG A 234 17.60 11.23 -6.72
N ALA A 235 16.25 11.29 -6.69
CA ALA A 235 15.44 10.89 -5.55
C ALA A 235 15.62 9.39 -5.25
N ASN A 236 15.58 8.51 -6.24
CA ASN A 236 15.87 7.07 -6.09
C ASN A 236 17.26 6.81 -5.51
N ARG A 237 18.27 7.52 -6.04
CA ARG A 237 19.67 7.39 -5.58
C ARG A 237 19.83 7.86 -4.14
N ALA A 238 19.19 8.97 -3.75
CA ALA A 238 19.20 9.47 -2.38
C ALA A 238 18.57 8.47 -1.40
N VAL A 239 17.45 7.86 -1.76
CA VAL A 239 16.77 6.83 -0.96
C VAL A 239 17.64 5.57 -0.82
N GLN A 240 18.30 5.12 -1.89
CA GLN A 240 19.22 3.96 -1.85
C GLN A 240 20.45 4.21 -0.97
N LEU A 241 21.04 5.41 -1.02
CA LEU A 241 22.17 5.79 -0.17
C LEU A 241 21.76 5.81 1.32
N ALA A 242 20.58 6.32 1.63
CA ALA A 242 20.03 6.29 2.99
C ALA A 242 19.84 4.85 3.51
N ALA A 243 19.43 3.92 2.64
CA ALA A 243 19.31 2.49 2.96
C ALA A 243 20.67 1.80 3.19
N GLY A 244 21.72 2.19 2.44
CA GLY A 244 23.06 1.61 2.52
C GLY A 244 23.92 2.18 3.65
N GLY A 245 23.66 3.41 4.09
CA GLY A 245 24.46 4.08 5.15
C GLY A 245 24.29 3.50 6.55
N GLY A 246 23.25 2.69 6.79
CA GLY A 246 23.04 2.01 8.08
C GLY A 246 23.97 0.83 8.36
N LEU A 247 24.78 0.37 7.39
CA LEU A 247 25.65 -0.80 7.53
C LEU A 247 27.13 -0.43 7.83
N LEU A 248 27.52 0.84 7.78
CA LEU A 248 28.91 1.25 7.94
C LEU A 248 29.25 1.92 9.29
N SER A 249 28.31 2.08 10.23
CA SER A 249 28.56 2.72 11.52
C SER A 249 28.74 1.76 12.71
N ALA A 250 28.84 0.45 12.49
CA ALA A 250 28.98 -0.55 13.57
C ALA A 250 30.34 -1.27 13.61
N SER A 251 31.38 -0.75 12.92
CA SER A 251 32.73 -1.34 12.97
C SER A 251 33.81 -0.26 13.10
N GLY A 252 34.20 0.03 14.32
CA GLY A 252 35.32 0.86 14.68
C GLY A 252 35.06 1.50 16.05
N ASP A 253 35.73 1.27 17.08
CA ASP A 253 37.08 1.16 17.43
C ASP A 253 37.17 0.70 18.91
N GLY A 254 37.74 -0.43 19.16
CA GLY A 254 38.06 -0.90 20.49
C GLY A 254 39.54 -1.16 20.61
N THR A 255 40.39 -0.12 20.47
CA THR A 255 41.80 -0.21 20.84
C THR A 255 41.98 0.26 22.29
N HIS A 256 41.97 -0.70 23.21
CA HIS A 256 42.58 -0.53 24.51
C HIS A 256 44.13 -0.49 24.36
N ALA A 257 44.71 0.67 24.53
CA ALA A 257 46.12 0.79 24.84
C ALA A 257 46.30 0.67 26.35
N GLY A 258 46.85 -0.44 26.79
CA GLY A 258 47.38 -0.57 28.13
C GLY A 258 48.71 0.14 28.22
N THR A 259 48.91 0.89 29.29
CA THR A 259 50.26 1.27 29.80
C THR A 259 50.34 0.93 31.26
N ALA A 260 51.31 0.09 31.53
CA ALA A 260 51.80 -0.23 32.83
C ALA A 260 52.55 0.99 33.46
N SER A 261 52.38 1.19 34.72
CA SER A 261 53.38 1.42 35.77
C SER A 261 52.68 1.42 37.12
#